data_31d68f8c94655915561dcccb6f14ddcd
#
_entry.id   31d68f8c94655915561dcccb6f14ddcd
#
_cell.length_a   1.000
_cell.length_b   1.000
_cell.length_c   1.000
_cell.angle_alpha   90.00
_cell.angle_beta   90.00
_cell.angle_gamma   90.00
#
_symmetry.space_group_name_H-M   'P 1'
#
loop_
_entity.id
_entity.type
_entity.pdbx_description
1 polymer ?
#
loop_
_entity_poly.entity_id
_entity_poly.type
_entity_poly.pdbx_seq_one_letter_code
_entity_poly.pdbx_strand_id
1 'polypeptide(L)'
;MTILKDMNELNWYEVCHLDEITPNTGVAALIEDQQIAIFRVGQEQRVYALSNQDPFSLANVMARGILGDLQGERVVASPIYKQHFSLVTGRCLEEQDQKLLVFPTRIENGTVFISPTAQKTYISSNGQNTERLKLVLVGNGLAGMRCLEDLLDMAPDRYDITVIGEEPWGNYNRIMLSPVLSGEKSFAEIMLHSVDWYTEKGIRFIGGDAALSIDRSRKQVHTGKGEMVAYDRLILATGSKPFIPPIPGAELEGVMSFRDSQDVNRMLDYCKTKQNAVVIGGGLLGLEAAYGLKQRGMNVTVLHLIDRIMDRQLDMKASQMLKKSIEEKGIRIITEANTEELLGSDGHVTQLRLKDGTMLDADLVVFAVGIRPNKSLAEQSGLRCNRGVLVNDTMQTYDPSIYAVGECIEHRGQTFGLVEPLWGQAFICATHLAEHGRLTFKAPTVPTQLKVSGCDVFSAGNFEPTNDFEDIVLNDEKRQIYKRIIIQQDKVIGAVLFGDTEDGAWYAELIADQTPISNIRSKLLFGRDFALKKAG
;
A
#
# COMPACT_ATOMS: atom_id res chain seq x y z
N MET A 1 25.36 -6.25 20.78
CA MET A 1 26.75 -5.92 20.40
C MET A 1 27.22 -7.03 19.46
N THR A 2 26.83 -6.91 18.19
CA THR A 2 27.23 -7.87 17.14
C THR A 2 28.37 -7.22 16.39
N ILE A 3 29.56 -7.74 16.61
CA ILE A 3 30.82 -7.29 16.04
C ILE A 3 30.69 -7.38 14.51
N LEU A 4 30.78 -6.25 13.83
CA LEU A 4 31.09 -6.20 12.40
C LEU A 4 32.42 -6.93 12.19
N LYS A 5 32.38 -8.10 11.58
CA LYS A 5 33.63 -8.76 11.11
C LYS A 5 34.20 -7.88 10.01
N ASP A 6 35.37 -7.33 10.26
CA ASP A 6 36.14 -6.55 9.30
C ASP A 6 36.33 -7.34 8.00
N MET A 7 36.21 -6.70 6.86
CA MET A 7 36.43 -7.32 5.53
C MET A 7 37.84 -7.93 5.39
N ASN A 8 38.73 -7.63 6.30
CA ASN A 8 40.08 -8.24 6.40
C ASN A 8 40.10 -9.67 6.98
N GLU A 9 38.98 -10.19 7.48
CA GLU A 9 38.86 -11.55 8.05
C GLU A 9 38.16 -12.55 7.11
N LEU A 10 37.87 -12.17 5.85
CA LEU A 10 37.28 -13.10 4.88
C LEU A 10 38.34 -14.06 4.35
N ASN A 11 38.07 -15.34 4.38
CA ASN A 11 38.90 -16.35 3.71
C ASN A 11 38.72 -16.16 2.20
N TRP A 12 39.82 -15.91 1.50
CA TRP A 12 39.85 -15.74 0.05
C TRP A 12 40.47 -16.94 -0.63
N TYR A 13 39.77 -17.49 -1.61
CA TYR A 13 40.21 -18.64 -2.40
C TYR A 13 40.54 -18.17 -3.81
N GLU A 14 41.76 -18.54 -4.26
CA GLU A 14 42.16 -18.39 -5.65
C GLU A 14 41.37 -19.37 -6.52
N VAL A 15 40.75 -18.88 -7.62
CA VAL A 15 39.87 -19.70 -8.45
C VAL A 15 40.44 -19.95 -9.83
N CYS A 16 40.75 -18.89 -10.56
CA CYS A 16 41.29 -18.97 -11.93
C CYS A 16 41.85 -17.62 -12.37
N HIS A 17 42.54 -17.58 -13.50
CA HIS A 17 42.87 -16.30 -14.15
C HIS A 17 41.66 -15.72 -14.88
N LEU A 18 41.50 -14.38 -14.88
CA LEU A 18 40.37 -13.70 -15.50
C LEU A 18 40.17 -14.07 -16.98
N ASP A 19 41.28 -14.30 -17.69
CA ASP A 19 41.25 -14.65 -19.10
C ASP A 19 40.78 -16.09 -19.40
N GLU A 20 40.68 -16.92 -18.36
CA GLU A 20 40.04 -18.26 -18.45
C GLU A 20 38.52 -18.18 -18.45
N ILE A 21 37.94 -17.02 -18.06
CA ILE A 21 36.52 -16.78 -18.14
C ILE A 21 36.20 -16.02 -19.42
N THR A 22 35.65 -16.70 -20.41
CA THR A 22 35.25 -16.06 -21.67
C THR A 22 34.23 -14.94 -21.38
N PRO A 23 34.40 -13.73 -21.95
CA PRO A 23 33.46 -12.63 -21.80
C PRO A 23 32.02 -13.05 -22.15
N ASN A 24 31.05 -12.59 -21.34
CA ASN A 24 29.63 -12.90 -21.43
C ASN A 24 29.30 -14.38 -21.21
N THR A 25 30.12 -15.07 -20.44
CA THR A 25 29.85 -16.47 -20.01
C THR A 25 30.02 -16.62 -18.51
N GLY A 26 29.64 -17.80 -18.01
CA GLY A 26 29.85 -18.22 -16.65
C GLY A 26 30.70 -19.48 -16.55
N VAL A 27 31.46 -19.63 -15.48
CA VAL A 27 32.17 -20.84 -15.08
C VAL A 27 31.71 -21.25 -13.67
N ALA A 28 31.80 -22.55 -13.34
CA ALA A 28 31.49 -23.04 -12.02
C ALA A 28 32.76 -23.39 -11.25
N ALA A 29 32.82 -22.98 -9.99
CA ALA A 29 33.88 -23.36 -9.05
C ALA A 29 33.27 -24.08 -7.86
N LEU A 30 34.03 -25.02 -7.28
CA LEU A 30 33.70 -25.67 -6.01
C LEU A 30 34.64 -25.12 -4.93
N ILE A 31 34.07 -24.42 -3.95
CA ILE A 31 34.80 -23.80 -2.85
C ILE A 31 34.12 -24.25 -1.54
N GLU A 32 34.85 -24.94 -0.67
CA GLU A 32 34.30 -25.44 0.63
C GLU A 32 32.92 -26.11 0.48
N ASP A 33 32.79 -27.10 -0.38
CA ASP A 33 31.51 -27.80 -0.68
C ASP A 33 30.36 -26.95 -1.27
N GLN A 34 30.61 -25.68 -1.57
CA GLN A 34 29.65 -24.79 -2.24
C GLN A 34 29.97 -24.67 -3.73
N GLN A 35 28.98 -24.93 -4.57
CA GLN A 35 29.11 -24.65 -6.00
C GLN A 35 28.76 -23.19 -6.29
N ILE A 36 29.70 -22.45 -6.79
CA ILE A 36 29.60 -21.02 -7.10
C ILE A 36 29.71 -20.81 -8.61
N ALA A 37 28.74 -20.10 -9.18
CA ALA A 37 28.76 -19.65 -10.56
C ALA A 37 29.43 -18.27 -10.64
N ILE A 38 30.44 -18.14 -11.51
CA ILE A 38 31.26 -16.93 -11.69
C ILE A 38 31.03 -16.41 -13.10
N PHE A 39 30.62 -15.17 -13.21
CA PHE A 39 30.27 -14.54 -14.50
C PHE A 39 31.17 -13.37 -14.81
N ARG A 40 31.66 -13.28 -16.07
CA ARG A 40 32.37 -12.13 -16.64
C ARG A 40 31.46 -11.42 -17.64
N VAL A 41 31.16 -10.13 -17.42
CA VAL A 41 30.31 -9.34 -18.30
C VAL A 41 31.14 -8.44 -19.17
N GLY A 42 31.03 -8.61 -20.50
CA GLY A 42 31.77 -7.80 -21.48
C GLY A 42 33.27 -7.89 -21.30
N GLN A 43 33.96 -6.78 -21.53
CA GLN A 43 35.40 -6.64 -21.36
C GLN A 43 35.81 -6.05 -20.01
N GLU A 44 34.87 -6.05 -19.04
CA GLU A 44 35.14 -5.49 -17.72
C GLU A 44 36.15 -6.35 -16.94
N GLN A 45 37.01 -5.66 -16.18
CA GLN A 45 37.87 -6.30 -15.19
C GLN A 45 37.11 -6.51 -13.88
N ARG A 46 35.92 -7.10 -14.00
CA ARG A 46 35.02 -7.43 -12.86
C ARG A 46 34.29 -8.73 -13.14
N VAL A 47 34.14 -9.53 -12.10
CA VAL A 47 33.34 -10.74 -12.12
C VAL A 47 32.26 -10.69 -11.06
N TYR A 48 31.20 -11.45 -11.28
CA TYR A 48 30.08 -11.62 -10.35
C TYR A 48 30.04 -13.08 -9.93
N ALA A 49 29.85 -13.36 -8.64
CA ALA A 49 29.79 -14.71 -8.13
C ALA A 49 28.48 -14.95 -7.39
N LEU A 50 27.73 -15.97 -7.82
CA LEU A 50 26.42 -16.33 -7.30
C LEU A 50 26.36 -17.82 -7.00
N SER A 51 25.37 -18.27 -6.17
CA SER A 51 25.10 -19.69 -6.03
C SER A 51 24.86 -20.35 -7.39
N ASN A 52 25.53 -21.49 -7.65
CA ASN A 52 25.32 -22.23 -8.91
C ASN A 52 24.02 -23.03 -8.92
N GLN A 53 23.36 -23.20 -7.77
CA GLN A 53 22.09 -23.89 -7.66
C GLN A 53 20.92 -22.99 -8.05
N ASP A 54 20.17 -23.40 -9.04
CA ASP A 54 18.90 -22.78 -9.44
C ASP A 54 17.84 -23.06 -8.36
N PRO A 55 17.22 -22.04 -7.76
CA PRO A 55 16.31 -22.23 -6.63
C PRO A 55 14.98 -22.90 -7.00
N PHE A 56 14.62 -22.94 -8.28
CA PHE A 56 13.39 -23.59 -8.75
C PHE A 56 13.59 -25.07 -9.07
N SER A 57 14.68 -25.39 -9.77
CA SER A 57 14.98 -26.77 -10.18
C SER A 57 15.85 -27.53 -9.20
N LEU A 58 16.49 -26.82 -8.26
CA LEU A 58 17.52 -27.34 -7.32
C LEU A 58 18.76 -27.91 -8.02
N ALA A 59 18.90 -27.71 -9.32
CA ALA A 59 20.05 -28.17 -10.10
C ALA A 59 21.19 -27.13 -10.06
N ASN A 60 22.44 -27.61 -10.06
CA ASN A 60 23.64 -26.76 -10.08
C ASN A 60 23.98 -26.37 -11.53
N VAL A 61 23.29 -25.40 -12.08
CA VAL A 61 23.33 -25.07 -13.52
C VAL A 61 23.47 -23.59 -13.84
N MET A 62 23.46 -22.70 -12.85
CA MET A 62 23.41 -21.26 -13.10
C MET A 62 24.63 -20.75 -13.88
N ALA A 63 25.81 -21.36 -13.72
CA ALA A 63 27.00 -21.03 -14.53
C ALA A 63 26.80 -21.20 -16.05
N ARG A 64 25.78 -21.93 -16.48
CA ARG A 64 25.38 -22.11 -17.87
C ARG A 64 24.25 -21.17 -18.29
N GLY A 65 23.86 -20.24 -17.43
CA GLY A 65 22.82 -19.26 -17.70
C GLY A 65 23.24 -18.25 -18.76
N ILE A 66 22.27 -17.65 -19.39
CA ILE A 66 22.49 -16.62 -20.42
C ILE A 66 22.58 -15.27 -19.73
N LEU A 67 23.73 -14.60 -19.93
CA LEU A 67 23.91 -13.24 -19.45
C LEU A 67 23.15 -12.24 -20.34
N GLY A 68 22.56 -11.25 -19.72
CA GLY A 68 21.82 -10.21 -20.41
C GLY A 68 21.76 -8.92 -19.60
N ASP A 69 21.14 -7.92 -20.22
CA ASP A 69 20.77 -6.67 -19.60
C ASP A 69 19.26 -6.49 -19.76
N LEU A 70 18.54 -6.39 -18.66
CA LEU A 70 17.13 -6.07 -18.66
C LEU A 70 16.96 -4.63 -18.15
N GLN A 71 16.94 -3.70 -19.10
CA GLN A 71 16.73 -2.27 -18.85
C GLN A 71 17.76 -1.64 -17.90
N GLY A 72 19.03 -2.06 -18.00
CA GLY A 72 20.15 -1.58 -17.19
C GLY A 72 20.47 -2.44 -15.97
N GLU A 73 19.66 -3.46 -15.67
CA GLU A 73 19.97 -4.50 -14.69
C GLU A 73 20.71 -5.65 -15.37
N ARG A 74 21.91 -5.95 -14.91
CA ARG A 74 22.68 -7.10 -15.38
C ARG A 74 22.15 -8.37 -14.77
N VAL A 75 21.75 -9.30 -15.61
CA VAL A 75 21.08 -10.52 -15.19
C VAL A 75 21.72 -11.76 -15.76
N VAL A 76 21.49 -12.89 -15.08
CA VAL A 76 21.66 -14.23 -15.63
C VAL A 76 20.29 -14.91 -15.72
N ALA A 77 19.91 -15.40 -16.89
CA ALA A 77 18.72 -16.22 -17.07
C ALA A 77 19.04 -17.66 -16.75
N SER A 78 18.24 -18.31 -15.88
CA SER A 78 18.33 -19.75 -15.62
C SER A 78 18.26 -20.54 -16.93
N PRO A 79 19.14 -21.52 -17.14
CA PRO A 79 19.09 -22.35 -18.35
C PRO A 79 17.84 -23.24 -18.42
N ILE A 80 17.19 -23.51 -17.27
CA ILE A 80 16.03 -24.42 -17.16
C ILE A 80 14.73 -23.67 -17.39
N TYR A 81 14.36 -22.77 -16.47
CA TYR A 81 13.05 -22.12 -16.48
C TYR A 81 13.08 -20.67 -16.99
N LYS A 82 14.27 -20.13 -17.32
CA LYS A 82 14.46 -18.80 -17.90
C LYS A 82 14.17 -17.60 -16.97
N GLN A 83 13.94 -17.84 -15.68
CA GLN A 83 13.88 -16.72 -14.73
C GLN A 83 15.20 -15.97 -14.71
N HIS A 84 15.10 -14.66 -14.54
CA HIS A 84 16.23 -13.75 -14.53
C HIS A 84 16.64 -13.41 -13.11
N PHE A 85 17.92 -13.59 -12.82
CA PHE A 85 18.51 -13.26 -11.54
C PHE A 85 19.51 -12.12 -11.71
N SER A 86 19.38 -11.09 -10.86
CA SER A 86 20.35 -10.00 -10.82
C SER A 86 21.74 -10.51 -10.48
N LEU A 87 22.74 -10.15 -11.29
CA LEU A 87 24.14 -10.50 -11.00
C LEU A 87 24.67 -9.77 -9.76
N VAL A 88 24.04 -8.68 -9.40
CA VAL A 88 24.46 -7.78 -8.32
C VAL A 88 23.82 -8.16 -7.00
N THR A 89 22.52 -8.48 -7.00
CA THR A 89 21.74 -8.74 -5.78
C THR A 89 21.36 -10.19 -5.58
N GLY A 90 21.46 -11.02 -6.61
CA GLY A 90 21.01 -12.40 -6.60
C GLY A 90 19.49 -12.58 -6.69
N ARG A 91 18.68 -11.51 -6.66
CA ARG A 91 17.21 -11.59 -6.66
C ARG A 91 16.67 -12.07 -8.00
N CYS A 92 15.63 -12.91 -7.96
CA CYS A 92 14.83 -13.21 -9.13
C CYS A 92 13.96 -12.00 -9.49
N LEU A 93 13.91 -11.62 -10.78
CA LEU A 93 13.14 -10.47 -11.24
C LEU A 93 11.66 -10.78 -11.40
N GLU A 94 11.31 -12.04 -11.63
CA GLU A 94 9.94 -12.51 -11.78
C GLU A 94 9.30 -12.97 -10.48
N GLU A 95 10.11 -13.62 -9.59
CA GLU A 95 9.63 -14.25 -8.36
C GLU A 95 10.35 -13.62 -7.16
N GLN A 96 9.66 -12.76 -6.41
CA GLN A 96 10.26 -11.94 -5.36
C GLN A 96 10.84 -12.73 -4.18
N ASP A 97 10.27 -13.90 -3.89
CA ASP A 97 10.69 -14.76 -2.77
C ASP A 97 11.90 -15.63 -3.11
N GLN A 98 12.36 -15.62 -4.38
CA GLN A 98 13.47 -16.42 -4.84
C GLN A 98 14.73 -15.59 -5.05
N LYS A 99 15.86 -16.11 -4.58
CA LYS A 99 17.17 -15.45 -4.73
C LYS A 99 18.31 -16.45 -4.79
N LEU A 100 19.38 -16.06 -5.45
CA LEU A 100 20.70 -16.70 -5.39
C LEU A 100 21.54 -16.01 -4.30
N LEU A 101 22.37 -16.77 -3.61
CA LEU A 101 23.38 -16.18 -2.75
C LEU A 101 24.42 -15.45 -3.60
N VAL A 102 24.91 -14.30 -3.15
CA VAL A 102 25.98 -13.53 -3.78
C VAL A 102 27.23 -13.65 -2.95
N PHE A 103 28.37 -13.82 -3.61
CA PHE A 103 29.66 -14.01 -2.95
C PHE A 103 30.62 -12.87 -3.29
N PRO A 104 31.45 -12.40 -2.32
CA PRO A 104 32.47 -11.40 -2.56
C PRO A 104 33.48 -11.87 -3.60
N THR A 105 33.85 -10.96 -4.51
CA THR A 105 34.87 -11.21 -5.53
C THR A 105 35.93 -10.11 -5.49
N ARG A 106 37.18 -10.46 -5.79
CA ARG A 106 38.26 -9.52 -6.05
C ARG A 106 39.18 -10.06 -7.16
N ILE A 107 39.83 -9.15 -7.86
CA ILE A 107 40.81 -9.50 -8.90
C ILE A 107 42.14 -8.85 -8.50
N GLU A 108 43.19 -9.67 -8.38
CA GLU A 108 44.54 -9.22 -8.08
C GLU A 108 45.50 -9.79 -9.14
N ASN A 109 46.21 -8.92 -9.83
CA ASN A 109 47.16 -9.30 -10.90
C ASN A 109 46.55 -10.24 -11.95
N GLY A 110 45.26 -10.05 -12.29
CA GLY A 110 44.54 -10.89 -13.25
C GLY A 110 44.01 -12.19 -12.68
N THR A 111 44.26 -12.51 -11.43
CA THR A 111 43.75 -13.70 -10.74
C THR A 111 42.44 -13.36 -9.99
N VAL A 112 41.44 -14.20 -10.15
CA VAL A 112 40.10 -14.07 -9.52
C VAL A 112 40.12 -14.81 -8.19
N PHE A 113 39.72 -14.09 -7.13
CA PHE A 113 39.53 -14.62 -5.78
C PHE A 113 38.07 -14.47 -5.36
N ILE A 114 37.57 -15.48 -4.64
CA ILE A 114 36.20 -15.53 -4.10
C ILE A 114 36.24 -15.90 -2.63
N SER A 115 35.38 -15.25 -1.84
CA SER A 115 35.11 -15.69 -0.47
C SER A 115 33.83 -16.53 -0.45
N PRO A 116 33.82 -17.73 0.14
CA PRO A 116 32.64 -18.59 0.25
C PRO A 116 31.64 -18.10 1.31
N THR A 117 31.99 -17.05 2.07
CA THR A 117 31.06 -16.40 2.97
C THR A 117 30.11 -15.54 2.15
N ALA A 118 28.88 -16.04 1.96
CA ALA A 118 27.86 -15.28 1.23
C ALA A 118 27.67 -13.89 1.84
N GLN A 119 27.66 -12.87 1.00
CA GLN A 119 27.29 -11.54 1.44
C GLN A 119 25.83 -11.57 1.89
N LYS A 120 25.55 -11.09 3.09
CA LYS A 120 24.24 -10.51 3.35
C LYS A 120 24.15 -9.36 2.36
N THR A 121 23.20 -9.43 1.44
CA THR A 121 23.13 -8.61 0.22
C THR A 121 23.14 -7.12 0.55
N TYR A 122 24.31 -6.54 0.73
CA TYR A 122 24.54 -5.10 0.84
C TYR A 122 25.63 -4.74 -0.15
N ILE A 123 25.25 -4.19 -1.29
CA ILE A 123 26.23 -3.69 -2.23
C ILE A 123 26.53 -2.25 -1.87
N SER A 124 27.61 -2.08 -1.15
CA SER A 124 28.41 -0.87 -1.27
C SER A 124 29.07 -0.92 -2.65
N SER A 125 28.58 -0.11 -3.57
CA SER A 125 29.30 0.17 -4.80
C SER A 125 30.60 0.87 -4.44
N ASN A 126 31.72 0.26 -4.78
CA ASN A 126 33.08 0.82 -4.81
C ASN A 126 33.55 1.58 -3.55
N GLY A 127 34.69 1.15 -3.02
CA GLY A 127 35.45 1.84 -1.96
C GLY A 127 35.94 3.24 -2.34
N GLN A 128 35.04 4.13 -2.60
CA GLN A 128 35.16 5.56 -2.47
C GLN A 128 34.17 5.96 -1.39
N ASN A 129 34.60 6.80 -0.48
CA ASN A 129 33.80 7.47 0.55
C ASN A 129 32.75 8.34 -0.18
N THR A 130 31.73 7.70 -0.76
CA THR A 130 30.62 8.40 -1.41
C THR A 130 29.68 8.83 -0.31
N GLU A 131 29.60 10.12 -0.11
CA GLU A 131 28.57 10.77 0.71
C GLU A 131 27.22 10.09 0.42
N ARG A 132 26.50 9.60 1.45
CA ARG A 132 25.18 8.97 1.28
C ARG A 132 24.26 9.96 0.57
N LEU A 133 23.45 9.48 -0.36
CA LEU A 133 22.48 10.32 -1.04
C LEU A 133 21.40 10.78 -0.03
N LYS A 134 20.96 12.01 -0.15
CA LYS A 134 19.93 12.58 0.70
C LYS A 134 18.55 12.18 0.20
N LEU A 135 17.81 11.43 0.99
CA LEU A 135 16.42 11.08 0.71
C LEU A 135 15.48 11.84 1.64
N VAL A 136 14.53 12.56 1.07
CA VAL A 136 13.46 13.20 1.84
C VAL A 136 12.15 12.48 1.55
N LEU A 137 11.45 12.06 2.61
CA LEU A 137 10.08 11.55 2.54
C LEU A 137 9.14 12.62 3.11
N VAL A 138 8.20 13.11 2.31
CA VAL A 138 7.14 14.02 2.74
C VAL A 138 5.85 13.25 2.95
N GLY A 139 5.44 13.17 4.19
CA GLY A 139 4.29 12.41 4.66
C GLY A 139 4.70 11.16 5.46
N ASN A 140 4.17 11.05 6.67
CA ASN A 140 4.47 9.97 7.62
C ASN A 140 3.32 8.95 7.72
N GLY A 141 2.60 8.73 6.61
CA GLY A 141 1.48 7.79 6.51
C GLY A 141 1.91 6.38 6.12
N LEU A 142 0.93 5.46 5.98
CA LEU A 142 1.17 4.04 5.72
C LEU A 142 2.02 3.78 4.46
N ALA A 143 1.68 4.42 3.34
CA ALA A 143 2.37 4.15 2.07
C ALA A 143 3.83 4.64 2.06
N GLY A 144 4.08 5.85 2.59
CA GLY A 144 5.42 6.42 2.67
C GLY A 144 6.33 5.61 3.59
N MET A 145 5.81 5.24 4.76
CA MET A 145 6.59 4.46 5.74
C MET A 145 6.85 3.04 5.26
N ARG A 146 5.87 2.38 4.62
CA ARG A 146 6.11 1.07 4.01
C ARG A 146 7.19 1.14 2.93
N CYS A 147 7.18 2.17 2.09
CA CYS A 147 8.24 2.39 1.09
C CYS A 147 9.61 2.56 1.76
N LEU A 148 9.66 3.26 2.90
CA LEU A 148 10.88 3.46 3.65
C LEU A 148 11.38 2.15 4.29
N GLU A 149 10.49 1.35 4.88
CA GLU A 149 10.82 0.03 5.45
C GLU A 149 11.41 -0.90 4.38
N ASP A 150 10.71 -1.03 3.24
CA ASP A 150 11.18 -1.84 2.12
C ASP A 150 12.54 -1.34 1.59
N LEU A 151 12.75 -0.02 1.55
CA LEU A 151 14.01 0.57 1.11
C LEU A 151 15.16 0.32 2.09
N LEU A 152 14.90 0.41 3.40
CA LEU A 152 15.88 0.12 4.44
C LEU A 152 16.29 -1.36 4.43
N ASP A 153 15.35 -2.26 4.14
CA ASP A 153 15.63 -3.69 4.00
C ASP A 153 16.47 -3.99 2.75
N MET A 154 16.24 -3.26 1.66
CA MET A 154 16.95 -3.45 0.39
C MET A 154 18.30 -2.75 0.34
N ALA A 155 18.41 -1.53 0.87
CA ALA A 155 19.57 -0.66 0.74
C ALA A 155 19.80 0.23 1.97
N PRO A 156 20.11 -0.35 3.15
CA PRO A 156 20.13 0.35 4.45
C PRO A 156 21.16 1.48 4.54
N ASP A 157 22.25 1.40 3.77
CA ASP A 157 23.37 2.36 3.83
C ASP A 157 23.41 3.34 2.66
N ARG A 158 22.38 3.31 1.80
CA ARG A 158 22.39 4.11 0.56
C ARG A 158 22.04 5.58 0.80
N TYR A 159 21.17 5.85 1.76
CA TYR A 159 20.59 7.19 1.96
C TYR A 159 20.77 7.71 3.38
N ASP A 160 21.01 9.04 3.47
CA ASP A 160 20.71 9.82 4.65
C ASP A 160 19.25 10.27 4.57
N ILE A 161 18.42 9.80 5.46
CA ILE A 161 16.97 9.88 5.34
C ILE A 161 16.41 10.94 6.27
N THR A 162 15.56 11.81 5.72
CA THR A 162 14.73 12.75 6.51
C THR A 162 13.26 12.50 6.19
N VAL A 163 12.45 12.33 7.23
CA VAL A 163 10.98 12.20 7.14
C VAL A 163 10.35 13.48 7.67
N ILE A 164 9.45 14.09 6.87
CA ILE A 164 8.69 15.29 7.26
C ILE A 164 7.23 14.89 7.44
N GLY A 165 6.69 15.11 8.66
CA GLY A 165 5.32 14.79 9.03
C GLY A 165 4.56 15.98 9.60
N GLU A 166 3.33 16.22 9.13
CA GLU A 166 2.47 17.27 9.65
C GLU A 166 2.03 16.97 11.10
N GLU A 167 1.82 15.70 11.44
CA GLU A 167 1.53 15.26 12.81
C GLU A 167 2.83 15.09 13.62
N PRO A 168 2.83 15.42 14.94
CA PRO A 168 4.06 15.45 15.74
C PRO A 168 4.55 14.08 16.22
N TRP A 169 3.72 13.08 16.12
CA TRP A 169 4.03 11.71 16.55
C TRP A 169 4.56 10.84 15.43
N GLY A 170 5.01 9.64 15.80
CA GLY A 170 5.48 8.65 14.84
C GLY A 170 4.38 8.12 13.93
N ASN A 171 4.71 7.08 13.16
CA ASN A 171 3.76 6.46 12.25
C ASN A 171 2.73 5.59 12.98
N TYR A 172 1.47 5.69 12.60
CA TYR A 172 0.38 4.88 13.15
C TYR A 172 -0.53 4.31 12.06
N ASN A 173 -1.25 3.24 12.39
CA ASN A 173 -2.20 2.61 11.49
C ASN A 173 -3.52 3.39 11.42
N ARG A 174 -3.68 4.23 10.38
CA ARG A 174 -4.88 5.08 10.20
C ARG A 174 -6.17 4.27 10.03
N ILE A 175 -6.10 3.03 9.55
CA ILE A 175 -7.28 2.15 9.43
C ILE A 175 -7.88 1.86 10.81
N MET A 176 -7.03 1.86 11.84
CA MET A 176 -7.43 1.56 13.21
C MET A 176 -7.95 2.78 13.99
N LEU A 177 -8.15 3.93 13.33
CA LEU A 177 -8.76 5.10 13.97
C LEU A 177 -10.23 4.86 14.36
N SER A 178 -10.95 4.04 13.59
CA SER A 178 -12.33 3.65 13.93
C SER A 178 -12.42 2.86 15.25
N PRO A 179 -11.59 1.82 15.51
CA PRO A 179 -11.45 1.18 16.83
C PRO A 179 -11.03 2.13 17.95
N VAL A 180 -10.23 3.18 17.67
CA VAL A 180 -9.90 4.19 18.69
C VAL A 180 -11.12 5.04 19.02
N LEU A 181 -11.85 5.48 18.01
CA LEU A 181 -13.09 6.24 18.20
C LEU A 181 -14.13 5.42 19.00
N SER A 182 -14.33 4.15 18.68
CA SER A 182 -15.27 3.27 19.40
C SER A 182 -14.81 2.93 20.83
N GLY A 183 -13.50 3.02 21.11
CA GLY A 183 -12.91 2.67 22.40
C GLY A 183 -12.46 1.23 22.54
N GLU A 184 -12.44 0.50 21.42
CA GLU A 184 -11.91 -0.86 21.35
C GLU A 184 -10.37 -0.88 21.43
N LYS A 185 -9.72 0.22 21.03
CA LYS A 185 -8.27 0.41 21.09
C LYS A 185 -7.90 1.80 21.59
N SER A 186 -6.74 1.89 22.21
CA SER A 186 -6.09 3.16 22.50
C SER A 186 -5.26 3.64 21.29
N PHE A 187 -4.92 4.94 21.24
CA PHE A 187 -4.03 5.46 20.20
C PHE A 187 -2.63 4.82 20.25
N ALA A 188 -2.15 4.50 21.45
CA ALA A 188 -0.85 3.83 21.63
C ALA A 188 -0.80 2.43 20.99
N GLU A 189 -1.90 1.69 21.00
CA GLU A 189 -1.98 0.34 20.41
C GLU A 189 -1.99 0.33 18.89
N ILE A 190 -2.27 1.46 18.26
CA ILE A 190 -2.26 1.58 16.80
C ILE A 190 -0.99 2.20 16.25
N MET A 191 -0.04 2.58 17.14
CA MET A 191 1.28 3.07 16.71
C MET A 191 2.06 1.93 16.07
N LEU A 192 2.61 2.18 14.89
CA LEU A 192 3.50 1.26 14.17
C LEU A 192 4.96 1.55 14.51
N HIS A 193 5.34 2.83 14.48
CA HIS A 193 6.67 3.29 14.84
C HIS A 193 6.59 4.51 15.77
N SER A 194 7.27 4.42 16.91
CA SER A 194 7.46 5.56 17.83
C SER A 194 8.47 6.56 17.23
N VAL A 195 8.57 7.74 17.82
CA VAL A 195 9.61 8.72 17.44
C VAL A 195 11.02 8.17 17.67
N ASP A 196 11.21 7.34 18.69
CA ASP A 196 12.51 6.72 18.99
C ASP A 196 12.97 5.77 17.89
N TRP A 197 12.04 5.08 17.23
CA TRP A 197 12.35 4.17 16.10
C TRP A 197 13.11 4.88 14.98
N TYR A 198 12.75 6.14 14.66
CA TYR A 198 13.46 6.91 13.62
C TYR A 198 14.91 7.16 14.05
N THR A 199 15.12 7.51 15.30
CA THR A 199 16.46 7.77 15.86
C THR A 199 17.31 6.48 15.86
N GLU A 200 16.72 5.34 16.24
CA GLU A 200 17.37 4.03 16.22
C GLU A 200 17.78 3.59 14.80
N LYS A 201 17.00 3.99 13.80
CA LYS A 201 17.30 3.73 12.38
C LYS A 201 18.21 4.79 11.74
N GLY A 202 18.65 5.80 12.49
CA GLY A 202 19.46 6.90 11.96
C GLY A 202 18.70 7.83 11.01
N ILE A 203 17.38 7.90 11.15
CA ILE A 203 16.48 8.73 10.33
C ILE A 203 16.20 10.03 11.06
N ARG A 204 16.34 11.16 10.39
CA ARG A 204 15.91 12.45 10.90
C ARG A 204 14.40 12.59 10.74
N PHE A 205 13.67 12.70 11.85
CA PHE A 205 12.23 12.93 11.83
C PHE A 205 11.91 14.40 12.18
N ILE A 206 11.20 15.08 11.27
CA ILE A 206 10.67 16.44 11.46
C ILE A 206 9.15 16.29 11.61
N GLY A 207 8.71 16.06 12.86
CA GLY A 207 7.30 15.90 13.20
C GLY A 207 6.64 17.21 13.61
N GLY A 208 5.33 17.34 13.35
CA GLY A 208 4.55 18.54 13.67
C GLY A 208 4.94 19.75 12.80
N ASP A 209 5.47 19.50 11.60
CA ASP A 209 5.84 20.54 10.64
C ASP A 209 5.51 20.09 9.21
N ALA A 210 4.70 20.85 8.53
CA ALA A 210 4.27 20.53 7.19
C ALA A 210 5.29 21.00 6.14
N ALA A 211 5.51 20.21 5.09
CA ALA A 211 6.20 20.69 3.90
C ALA A 211 5.29 21.66 3.12
N LEU A 212 5.76 22.90 2.94
CA LEU A 212 4.97 23.96 2.29
C LEU A 212 5.32 24.17 0.82
N SER A 213 6.58 23.99 0.42
CA SER A 213 7.01 24.13 -0.96
C SER A 213 8.24 23.29 -1.27
N ILE A 214 8.44 23.02 -2.57
CA ILE A 214 9.60 22.30 -3.09
C ILE A 214 10.28 23.18 -4.14
N ASP A 215 11.52 23.58 -3.89
CA ASP A 215 12.39 24.18 -4.90
C ASP A 215 13.09 23.05 -5.66
N ARG A 216 12.57 22.71 -6.83
CA ARG A 216 13.10 21.62 -7.67
C ARG A 216 14.44 21.94 -8.29
N SER A 217 14.73 23.21 -8.51
CA SER A 217 16.00 23.65 -9.11
C SER A 217 17.17 23.53 -8.11
N ARG A 218 16.89 23.85 -6.85
CA ARG A 218 17.85 23.71 -5.75
C ARG A 218 17.77 22.38 -5.03
N LYS A 219 16.75 21.56 -5.37
CA LYS A 219 16.44 20.30 -4.69
C LYS A 219 16.29 20.47 -3.18
N GLN A 220 15.38 21.34 -2.76
CA GLN A 220 15.11 21.64 -1.37
C GLN A 220 13.60 21.58 -1.07
N VAL A 221 13.24 21.04 0.09
CA VAL A 221 11.89 21.11 0.66
C VAL A 221 11.90 22.16 1.75
N HIS A 222 10.93 23.08 1.72
CA HIS A 222 10.76 24.12 2.73
C HIS A 222 9.60 23.74 3.63
N THR A 223 9.82 23.80 4.95
CA THR A 223 8.81 23.47 5.96
C THR A 223 8.13 24.73 6.52
N GLY A 224 7.01 24.54 7.21
CA GLY A 224 6.23 25.60 7.83
C GLY A 224 6.98 26.36 8.94
N LYS A 225 7.89 25.70 9.63
CA LYS A 225 8.74 26.30 10.67
C LYS A 225 10.02 26.91 10.11
N GLY A 226 10.19 26.92 8.79
CA GLY A 226 11.29 27.60 8.10
C GLY A 226 12.55 26.74 7.88
N GLU A 227 12.48 25.43 8.09
CA GLU A 227 13.58 24.56 7.72
C GLU A 227 13.66 24.37 6.20
N MET A 228 14.89 24.25 5.69
CA MET A 228 15.21 23.91 4.31
C MET A 228 15.95 22.58 4.27
N VAL A 229 15.29 21.56 3.76
CA VAL A 229 15.83 20.18 3.71
C VAL A 229 16.24 19.84 2.28
N ALA A 230 17.55 19.68 2.06
CA ALA A 230 18.09 19.31 0.76
C ALA A 230 17.85 17.82 0.46
N TYR A 231 17.63 17.47 -0.82
CA TYR A 231 17.45 16.10 -1.27
C TYR A 231 18.17 15.78 -2.58
N ASP A 232 18.61 14.56 -2.75
CA ASP A 232 18.98 13.96 -4.03
C ASP A 232 17.81 13.17 -4.61
N ARG A 233 16.99 12.57 -3.73
CA ARG A 233 15.74 11.92 -4.04
C ARG A 233 14.64 12.40 -3.07
N LEU A 234 13.43 12.55 -3.60
CA LEU A 234 12.25 12.99 -2.84
C LEU A 234 11.11 12.01 -3.07
N ILE A 235 10.46 11.56 -2.00
CA ILE A 235 9.22 10.78 -2.06
C ILE A 235 8.08 11.65 -1.54
N LEU A 236 7.04 11.83 -2.34
CA LEU A 236 5.79 12.45 -1.94
C LEU A 236 4.79 11.38 -1.51
N ALA A 237 4.44 11.36 -0.24
CA ALA A 237 3.45 10.46 0.35
C ALA A 237 2.39 11.26 1.12
N THR A 238 1.94 12.37 0.51
CA THR A 238 1.05 13.37 1.12
C THR A 238 -0.38 12.88 1.32
N GLY A 239 -0.71 11.67 0.86
CA GLY A 239 -2.00 11.02 1.07
C GLY A 239 -3.16 11.73 0.38
N SER A 240 -4.29 11.81 1.05
CA SER A 240 -5.51 12.45 0.57
C SER A 240 -6.12 13.37 1.61
N LYS A 241 -6.97 14.29 1.15
CA LYS A 241 -7.80 15.17 2.00
C LYS A 241 -9.25 14.72 1.94
N PRO A 242 -9.99 14.79 3.06
CA PRO A 242 -11.43 14.59 3.03
C PRO A 242 -12.09 15.63 2.14
N PHE A 243 -13.12 15.19 1.44
CA PHE A 243 -13.95 16.11 0.68
C PHE A 243 -15.09 16.62 1.57
N ILE A 244 -15.13 17.93 1.79
CA ILE A 244 -16.26 18.61 2.42
C ILE A 244 -16.99 19.36 1.30
N PRO A 245 -18.27 19.05 1.03
CA PRO A 245 -19.05 19.76 0.04
C PRO A 245 -19.17 21.26 0.41
N PRO A 246 -19.18 22.17 -0.57
CA PRO A 246 -19.35 23.59 -0.32
C PRO A 246 -20.83 23.92 -0.06
N ILE A 247 -21.33 23.54 1.09
CA ILE A 247 -22.70 23.85 1.54
C ILE A 247 -22.66 24.94 2.63
N PRO A 248 -23.66 25.79 2.72
CA PRO A 248 -23.74 26.81 3.76
C PRO A 248 -23.61 26.21 5.17
N GLY A 249 -22.81 26.82 6.02
CA GLY A 249 -22.57 26.38 7.40
C GLY A 249 -21.53 25.26 7.55
N ALA A 250 -20.86 24.83 6.49
CA ALA A 250 -19.80 23.82 6.58
C ALA A 250 -18.55 24.30 7.37
N GLU A 251 -18.45 25.60 7.59
CA GLU A 251 -17.39 26.26 8.37
C GLU A 251 -17.71 26.40 9.87
N LEU A 252 -18.92 26.02 10.31
CA LEU A 252 -19.33 26.09 11.72
C LEU A 252 -18.50 25.16 12.60
N GLU A 253 -18.26 25.57 13.84
CA GLU A 253 -17.66 24.69 14.84
C GLU A 253 -18.59 23.50 15.14
N GLY A 254 -18.01 22.32 15.31
CA GLY A 254 -18.77 21.06 15.36
C GLY A 254 -18.93 20.38 14.00
N VAL A 255 -18.52 21.04 12.92
CA VAL A 255 -18.43 20.43 11.59
C VAL A 255 -17.00 19.95 11.34
N MET A 256 -16.82 18.68 11.00
CA MET A 256 -15.50 18.11 10.78
C MET A 256 -15.52 16.92 9.83
N SER A 257 -14.34 16.45 9.49
CA SER A 257 -14.12 15.18 8.79
C SER A 257 -13.75 14.06 9.77
N PHE A 258 -13.56 12.85 9.23
CA PHE A 258 -12.96 11.74 9.95
C PHE A 258 -11.77 11.21 9.15
N ARG A 259 -10.56 11.66 9.48
CA ARG A 259 -9.37 11.34 8.68
C ARG A 259 -8.12 11.02 9.48
N ASP A 260 -7.86 11.73 10.53
CA ASP A 260 -6.63 11.64 11.32
C ASP A 260 -6.90 11.57 12.83
N SER A 261 -5.81 11.51 13.60
CA SER A 261 -5.89 11.42 15.06
C SER A 261 -6.47 12.68 15.71
N GLN A 262 -6.30 13.85 15.10
CA GLN A 262 -6.86 15.10 15.62
C GLN A 262 -8.38 15.12 15.44
N ASP A 263 -8.88 14.64 14.31
CA ASP A 263 -10.32 14.47 14.09
C ASP A 263 -10.94 13.55 15.15
N VAL A 264 -10.28 12.39 15.43
CA VAL A 264 -10.75 11.48 16.49
C VAL A 264 -10.78 12.15 17.85
N ASN A 265 -9.73 12.87 18.23
CA ASN A 265 -9.66 13.57 19.52
C ASN A 265 -10.77 14.62 19.64
N ARG A 266 -10.99 15.42 18.58
CA ARG A 266 -12.10 16.39 18.55
C ARG A 266 -13.47 15.69 18.70
N MET A 267 -13.70 14.60 17.98
CA MET A 267 -14.95 13.81 18.13
C MET A 267 -15.12 13.31 19.56
N LEU A 268 -14.07 12.77 20.18
CA LEU A 268 -14.10 12.30 21.57
C LEU A 268 -14.40 13.42 22.55
N ASP A 269 -13.92 14.64 22.31
CA ASP A 269 -14.24 15.80 23.14
C ASP A 269 -15.73 16.20 23.01
N TYR A 270 -16.29 16.17 21.80
CA TYR A 270 -17.72 16.38 21.59
C TYR A 270 -18.58 15.33 22.31
N CYS A 271 -18.18 14.07 22.29
CA CYS A 271 -18.89 12.98 22.98
C CYS A 271 -19.03 13.20 24.50
N LYS A 272 -18.16 14.01 25.13
CA LYS A 272 -18.21 14.29 26.57
C LYS A 272 -19.36 15.22 26.97
N THR A 273 -19.80 16.10 26.09
CA THR A 273 -20.70 17.21 26.42
C THR A 273 -21.92 17.33 25.48
N LYS A 274 -21.90 16.67 24.34
CA LYS A 274 -22.89 16.76 23.27
C LYS A 274 -23.64 15.45 23.08
N GLN A 275 -24.81 15.52 22.47
CA GLN A 275 -25.69 14.34 22.39
C GLN A 275 -25.99 13.88 20.96
N ASN A 276 -26.12 14.81 20.00
CA ASN A 276 -26.62 14.50 18.68
C ASN A 276 -25.52 14.61 17.63
N ALA A 277 -25.23 13.53 16.93
CA ALA A 277 -24.29 13.51 15.82
C ALA A 277 -24.98 13.14 14.51
N VAL A 278 -24.64 13.86 13.45
CA VAL A 278 -25.04 13.51 12.10
C VAL A 278 -23.82 13.19 11.27
N VAL A 279 -23.79 12.01 10.67
CA VAL A 279 -22.73 11.58 9.76
C VAL A 279 -23.25 11.67 8.33
N ILE A 280 -22.63 12.50 7.51
CA ILE A 280 -22.98 12.65 6.08
C ILE A 280 -22.07 11.75 5.26
N GLY A 281 -22.63 10.67 4.72
CA GLY A 281 -21.96 9.63 3.94
C GLY A 281 -22.16 8.23 4.52
N GLY A 282 -22.91 7.38 3.81
CA GLY A 282 -23.20 5.99 4.17
C GLY A 282 -22.21 4.97 3.57
N GLY A 283 -20.99 5.39 3.26
CA GLY A 283 -19.88 4.50 2.91
C GLY A 283 -19.18 3.95 4.14
N LEU A 284 -18.12 3.13 3.93
CA LEU A 284 -17.40 2.44 5.00
C LEU A 284 -17.02 3.38 6.16
N LEU A 285 -16.25 4.42 5.86
CA LEU A 285 -15.72 5.33 6.88
C LEU A 285 -16.82 6.08 7.65
N GLY A 286 -17.92 6.42 6.95
CA GLY A 286 -19.07 7.07 7.59
C GLY A 286 -19.81 6.13 8.55
N LEU A 287 -20.00 4.88 8.17
CA LEU A 287 -20.63 3.88 9.04
C LEU A 287 -19.75 3.53 10.24
N GLU A 288 -18.45 3.47 10.07
CA GLU A 288 -17.48 3.29 11.16
C GLU A 288 -17.48 4.49 12.12
N ALA A 289 -17.48 5.72 11.60
CA ALA A 289 -17.60 6.93 12.42
C ALA A 289 -18.91 6.91 13.21
N ALA A 290 -20.03 6.60 12.56
CA ALA A 290 -21.35 6.52 13.18
C ALA A 290 -21.38 5.47 14.31
N TYR A 291 -20.79 4.29 14.05
CA TYR A 291 -20.69 3.25 15.06
C TYR A 291 -19.83 3.68 16.25
N GLY A 292 -18.66 4.28 15.98
CA GLY A 292 -17.77 4.79 17.02
C GLY A 292 -18.45 5.83 17.91
N LEU A 293 -19.12 6.83 17.32
CA LEU A 293 -19.87 7.85 18.05
C LEU A 293 -21.03 7.25 18.86
N LYS A 294 -21.72 6.24 18.32
CA LYS A 294 -22.76 5.50 19.03
C LYS A 294 -22.23 4.78 20.26
N GLN A 295 -21.07 4.11 20.14
CA GLN A 295 -20.40 3.45 21.28
C GLN A 295 -19.99 4.45 22.38
N ARG A 296 -19.76 5.71 22.01
CA ARG A 296 -19.51 6.82 22.96
C ARG A 296 -20.79 7.46 23.53
N GLY A 297 -21.96 6.90 23.22
CA GLY A 297 -23.23 7.30 23.82
C GLY A 297 -24.01 8.38 23.08
N MET A 298 -23.57 8.80 21.89
CA MET A 298 -24.30 9.79 21.09
C MET A 298 -25.55 9.19 20.41
N ASN A 299 -26.53 10.04 20.15
CA ASN A 299 -27.63 9.77 19.21
C ASN A 299 -27.11 10.02 17.80
N VAL A 300 -27.03 8.97 16.98
CA VAL A 300 -26.37 9.09 15.67
C VAL A 300 -27.37 8.89 14.54
N THR A 301 -27.35 9.83 13.58
CA THR A 301 -28.07 9.72 12.30
C THR A 301 -27.07 9.73 11.16
N VAL A 302 -27.14 8.73 10.28
CA VAL A 302 -26.37 8.68 9.03
C VAL A 302 -27.23 9.16 7.89
N LEU A 303 -26.74 10.12 7.12
CA LEU A 303 -27.37 10.61 5.89
C LEU A 303 -26.61 10.09 4.69
N HIS A 304 -27.33 9.53 3.73
CA HIS A 304 -26.73 9.08 2.47
C HIS A 304 -27.51 9.61 1.28
N LEU A 305 -26.80 10.13 0.27
CA LEU A 305 -27.41 10.80 -0.87
C LEU A 305 -28.16 9.83 -1.79
N ILE A 306 -27.68 8.59 -1.90
CA ILE A 306 -28.22 7.57 -2.80
C ILE A 306 -29.21 6.68 -2.05
N ASP A 307 -29.94 5.84 -2.77
CA ASP A 307 -31.00 4.96 -2.27
C ASP A 307 -30.52 3.83 -1.32
N ARG A 308 -29.20 3.56 -1.30
CA ARG A 308 -28.60 2.48 -0.51
C ARG A 308 -27.23 2.85 0.06
N ILE A 309 -26.93 2.37 1.25
CA ILE A 309 -25.60 2.52 1.87
C ILE A 309 -24.59 1.57 1.21
N MET A 310 -23.31 1.91 1.30
CA MET A 310 -22.21 1.11 0.68
C MET A 310 -22.43 0.86 -0.83
N ASP A 311 -23.03 1.83 -1.53
CA ASP A 311 -23.44 1.76 -2.95
C ASP A 311 -22.33 1.33 -3.91
N ARG A 312 -21.07 1.58 -3.54
CA ARG A 312 -19.90 1.18 -4.34
C ARG A 312 -19.41 -0.25 -4.08
N GLN A 313 -19.91 -0.89 -3.04
CA GLN A 313 -19.46 -2.21 -2.59
C GLN A 313 -20.59 -3.24 -2.52
N LEU A 314 -21.85 -2.81 -2.32
CA LEU A 314 -22.95 -3.71 -2.10
C LEU A 314 -24.09 -3.50 -3.09
N ASP A 315 -24.71 -4.60 -3.48
CA ASP A 315 -25.98 -4.54 -4.18
C ASP A 315 -27.13 -4.15 -3.23
N MET A 316 -28.31 -3.92 -3.78
CA MET A 316 -29.46 -3.46 -3.00
C MET A 316 -29.81 -4.40 -1.83
N LYS A 317 -29.76 -5.72 -2.03
CA LYS A 317 -30.16 -6.68 -0.99
C LYS A 317 -29.16 -6.71 0.17
N ALA A 318 -27.88 -6.81 -0.12
CA ALA A 318 -26.81 -6.77 0.90
C ALA A 318 -26.82 -5.44 1.66
N SER A 319 -27.03 -4.32 0.94
CA SER A 319 -27.16 -2.99 1.56
C SER A 319 -28.36 -2.89 2.50
N GLN A 320 -29.51 -3.42 2.12
CA GLN A 320 -30.70 -3.45 3.01
C GLN A 320 -30.47 -4.29 4.27
N MET A 321 -29.78 -5.44 4.15
CA MET A 321 -29.44 -6.26 5.31
C MET A 321 -28.46 -5.55 6.23
N LEU A 322 -27.45 -4.88 5.68
CA LEU A 322 -26.51 -4.07 6.44
C LEU A 322 -27.22 -2.91 7.14
N LYS A 323 -28.08 -2.16 6.42
CA LYS A 323 -28.85 -1.06 6.98
C LYS A 323 -29.66 -1.53 8.19
N LYS A 324 -30.42 -2.61 8.05
CA LYS A 324 -31.21 -3.20 9.14
C LYS A 324 -30.33 -3.55 10.35
N SER A 325 -29.21 -4.22 10.13
CA SER A 325 -28.29 -4.59 11.21
C SER A 325 -27.70 -3.38 11.95
N ILE A 326 -27.46 -2.26 11.25
CA ILE A 326 -26.96 -1.02 11.85
C ILE A 326 -28.08 -0.30 12.61
N GLU A 327 -29.30 -0.28 12.08
CA GLU A 327 -30.47 0.32 12.75
C GLU A 327 -30.83 -0.44 14.02
N GLU A 328 -30.70 -1.77 14.06
CA GLU A 328 -30.86 -2.59 15.27
C GLU A 328 -29.83 -2.23 16.37
N LYS A 329 -28.69 -1.64 16.02
CA LYS A 329 -27.70 -1.10 16.96
C LYS A 329 -28.04 0.32 17.44
N GLY A 330 -29.17 0.87 17.01
CA GLY A 330 -29.67 2.18 17.42
C GLY A 330 -29.04 3.36 16.69
N ILE A 331 -28.55 3.15 15.44
CA ILE A 331 -28.09 4.18 14.53
C ILE A 331 -29.18 4.39 13.48
N ARG A 332 -29.71 5.60 13.36
CA ARG A 332 -30.72 5.94 12.35
C ARG A 332 -30.06 6.13 10.99
N ILE A 333 -30.61 5.56 9.92
CA ILE A 333 -30.09 5.74 8.55
C ILE A 333 -31.18 6.33 7.65
N ILE A 334 -30.88 7.48 7.03
CA ILE A 334 -31.74 8.13 6.04
C ILE A 334 -31.01 8.10 4.70
N THR A 335 -31.54 7.35 3.76
CA THR A 335 -31.10 7.32 2.36
C THR A 335 -31.84 8.38 1.55
N GLU A 336 -31.35 8.70 0.34
CA GLU A 336 -31.88 9.77 -0.53
C GLU A 336 -31.90 11.14 0.16
N ALA A 337 -31.03 11.31 1.17
CA ALA A 337 -30.95 12.50 2.01
C ALA A 337 -29.95 13.51 1.40
N ASN A 338 -30.47 14.57 0.84
CA ASN A 338 -29.66 15.64 0.26
C ASN A 338 -29.60 16.82 1.24
N THR A 339 -28.43 17.01 1.87
CA THR A 339 -28.19 18.11 2.79
C THR A 339 -28.17 19.44 2.04
N GLU A 340 -28.98 20.40 2.45
CA GLU A 340 -29.06 21.74 1.85
C GLU A 340 -28.12 22.72 2.56
N GLU A 341 -28.22 22.80 3.88
CA GLU A 341 -27.39 23.67 4.72
C GLU A 341 -27.24 23.16 6.13
N LEU A 342 -26.24 23.68 6.82
CA LEU A 342 -26.01 23.52 8.26
C LEU A 342 -26.35 24.83 8.95
N LEU A 343 -27.14 24.76 10.02
CA LEU A 343 -27.59 25.92 10.79
C LEU A 343 -26.85 25.95 12.14
N GLY A 344 -26.53 27.14 12.59
CA GLY A 344 -25.78 27.31 13.84
C GLY A 344 -26.25 28.47 14.69
N SER A 345 -25.83 28.45 15.96
CA SER A 345 -25.95 29.55 16.89
C SER A 345 -24.58 29.78 17.55
N ASP A 346 -24.20 31.04 17.70
CA ASP A 346 -22.92 31.45 18.32
C ASP A 346 -21.69 30.78 17.68
N GLY A 347 -21.75 30.54 16.34
CA GLY A 347 -20.66 29.93 15.58
C GLY A 347 -20.60 28.40 15.64
N HIS A 348 -21.48 27.73 16.40
CA HIS A 348 -21.54 26.28 16.52
C HIS A 348 -22.72 25.71 15.76
N VAL A 349 -22.55 24.52 15.14
CA VAL A 349 -23.66 23.82 14.49
C VAL A 349 -24.68 23.34 15.54
N THR A 350 -25.96 23.54 15.23
CA THR A 350 -27.08 23.12 16.09
C THR A 350 -28.09 22.26 15.35
N GLN A 351 -28.24 22.47 14.05
CA GLN A 351 -29.19 21.73 13.20
C GLN A 351 -28.65 21.63 11.77
N LEU A 352 -29.23 20.74 10.99
CA LEU A 352 -29.09 20.72 9.54
C LEU A 352 -30.44 20.62 8.85
N ARG A 353 -30.54 21.15 7.66
CA ARG A 353 -31.73 21.10 6.80
C ARG A 353 -31.45 20.25 5.55
N LEU A 354 -32.36 19.36 5.25
CA LEU A 354 -32.39 18.62 3.99
C LEU A 354 -33.19 19.40 2.93
N LYS A 355 -32.95 19.10 1.66
CA LYS A 355 -33.68 19.75 0.55
C LYS A 355 -35.18 19.52 0.53
N ASP A 356 -35.67 18.47 1.18
CA ASP A 356 -37.10 18.19 1.35
C ASP A 356 -37.75 18.98 2.51
N GLY A 357 -36.95 19.82 3.19
CA GLY A 357 -37.37 20.62 4.33
C GLY A 357 -37.22 19.92 5.69
N THR A 358 -36.79 18.66 5.73
CA THR A 358 -36.55 17.92 6.99
C THR A 358 -35.47 18.61 7.79
N MET A 359 -35.74 18.85 9.09
CA MET A 359 -34.79 19.40 10.06
C MET A 359 -34.29 18.29 10.99
N LEU A 360 -32.97 18.29 11.25
CA LEU A 360 -32.33 17.35 12.18
C LEU A 360 -31.45 18.12 13.15
N ASP A 361 -31.59 17.84 14.44
CA ASP A 361 -30.71 18.37 15.48
C ASP A 361 -29.33 17.75 15.35
N ALA A 362 -28.28 18.56 15.44
CA ALA A 362 -26.90 18.12 15.30
C ALA A 362 -25.95 19.02 16.09
N ASP A 363 -25.35 18.48 17.13
CA ASP A 363 -24.25 19.13 17.87
C ASP A 363 -22.89 18.85 17.20
N LEU A 364 -22.81 17.78 16.42
CA LEU A 364 -21.63 17.33 15.67
C LEU A 364 -22.07 16.87 14.29
N VAL A 365 -21.41 17.37 13.25
CA VAL A 365 -21.58 16.91 11.86
C VAL A 365 -20.26 16.38 11.33
N VAL A 366 -20.26 15.13 10.88
CA VAL A 366 -19.07 14.45 10.34
C VAL A 366 -19.26 14.19 8.86
N PHE A 367 -18.41 14.80 8.02
CA PHE A 367 -18.39 14.52 6.59
C PHE A 367 -17.52 13.30 6.27
N ALA A 368 -18.13 12.27 5.69
CA ALA A 368 -17.48 11.04 5.20
C ALA A 368 -17.91 10.72 3.76
N VAL A 369 -17.93 11.73 2.88
CA VAL A 369 -18.41 11.65 1.48
C VAL A 369 -17.31 11.43 0.45
N GLY A 370 -16.17 10.92 0.90
CA GLY A 370 -15.04 10.58 0.05
C GLY A 370 -13.81 11.43 0.30
N ILE A 371 -12.77 11.12 -0.46
CA ILE A 371 -11.44 11.74 -0.36
C ILE A 371 -11.00 12.26 -1.72
N ARG A 372 -10.06 13.21 -1.70
CA ARG A 372 -9.35 13.70 -2.90
C ARG A 372 -7.85 13.58 -2.70
N PRO A 373 -7.10 13.12 -3.70
CA PRO A 373 -5.63 13.09 -3.62
C PRO A 373 -5.06 14.45 -3.20
N ASN A 374 -4.18 14.44 -2.20
CA ASN A 374 -3.50 15.66 -1.75
C ASN A 374 -2.30 15.96 -2.65
N LYS A 375 -2.57 16.59 -3.78
CA LYS A 375 -1.60 16.95 -4.81
C LYS A 375 -1.06 18.39 -4.68
N SER A 376 -1.55 19.17 -3.72
CA SER A 376 -1.33 20.62 -3.66
C SER A 376 0.16 20.99 -3.64
N LEU A 377 0.97 20.31 -2.81
CA LEU A 377 2.41 20.55 -2.73
C LEU A 377 3.12 20.26 -4.07
N ALA A 378 2.76 19.15 -4.71
CA ALA A 378 3.32 18.76 -6.02
C ALA A 378 2.94 19.76 -7.13
N GLU A 379 1.66 20.15 -7.18
CA GLU A 379 1.11 21.07 -8.18
C GLU A 379 1.74 22.48 -8.06
N GLN A 380 1.84 23.01 -6.84
CA GLN A 380 2.51 24.29 -6.56
C GLN A 380 3.99 24.29 -6.90
N SER A 381 4.63 23.12 -6.84
CA SER A 381 6.05 22.93 -7.21
C SER A 381 6.25 22.68 -8.71
N GLY A 382 5.18 22.79 -9.51
CA GLY A 382 5.21 22.61 -10.96
C GLY A 382 5.32 21.16 -11.41
N LEU A 383 5.04 20.16 -10.55
CA LEU A 383 4.92 18.77 -10.96
C LEU A 383 3.60 18.56 -11.71
N ARG A 384 3.63 17.62 -12.66
CA ARG A 384 2.41 17.30 -13.43
C ARG A 384 1.41 16.59 -12.55
N CYS A 385 0.22 17.17 -12.45
CA CYS A 385 -0.92 16.64 -11.70
C CYS A 385 -2.18 16.67 -12.58
N ASN A 386 -3.06 15.68 -12.37
CA ASN A 386 -4.43 15.72 -12.86
C ASN A 386 -5.37 15.53 -11.65
N ARG A 387 -6.02 14.39 -11.45
CA ARG A 387 -6.73 14.09 -10.20
C ARG A 387 -5.77 13.86 -9.03
N GLY A 388 -4.58 13.32 -9.30
CA GLY A 388 -3.48 13.11 -8.38
C GLY A 388 -2.14 13.52 -9.01
N VAL A 389 -1.04 13.26 -8.31
CA VAL A 389 0.32 13.42 -8.83
C VAL A 389 0.57 12.34 -9.87
N LEU A 390 0.89 12.73 -11.10
CA LEU A 390 1.12 11.77 -12.19
C LEU A 390 2.44 11.04 -12.01
N VAL A 391 2.39 9.71 -11.95
CA VAL A 391 3.56 8.83 -11.86
C VAL A 391 3.57 7.79 -12.98
N ASN A 392 4.78 7.32 -13.30
CA ASN A 392 5.00 6.21 -14.21
C ASN A 392 4.89 4.86 -13.47
N ASP A 393 5.18 3.76 -14.17
CA ASP A 393 5.08 2.40 -13.63
C ASP A 393 6.11 2.10 -12.52
N THR A 394 7.11 2.96 -12.29
CA THR A 394 8.09 2.86 -11.19
C THR A 394 7.84 3.87 -10.07
N MET A 395 6.64 4.46 -10.02
CA MET A 395 6.24 5.50 -9.07
C MET A 395 7.05 6.80 -9.18
N GLN A 396 7.82 7.00 -10.24
CA GLN A 396 8.56 8.21 -10.50
C GLN A 396 7.69 9.24 -11.21
N THR A 397 7.78 10.51 -10.82
CA THR A 397 7.16 11.62 -11.55
C THR A 397 7.94 11.93 -12.83
N TYR A 398 7.53 12.93 -13.60
CA TYR A 398 8.34 13.37 -14.75
C TYR A 398 9.69 14.00 -14.34
N ASP A 399 9.82 14.42 -13.06
CA ASP A 399 11.10 14.82 -12.49
C ASP A 399 11.83 13.58 -11.96
N PRO A 400 13.00 13.22 -12.53
CA PRO A 400 13.66 11.96 -12.20
C PRO A 400 14.19 11.88 -10.77
N SER A 401 14.20 12.99 -10.03
CA SER A 401 14.58 13.03 -8.62
C SER A 401 13.38 12.84 -7.67
N ILE A 402 12.13 12.87 -8.18
CA ILE A 402 10.91 12.91 -7.37
C ILE A 402 10.00 11.73 -7.67
N TYR A 403 9.64 11.01 -6.63
CA TYR A 403 8.72 9.88 -6.63
C TYR A 403 7.45 10.27 -5.87
N ALA A 404 6.37 9.54 -6.09
CA ALA A 404 5.18 9.67 -5.27
C ALA A 404 4.49 8.33 -5.08
N VAL A 405 3.96 8.09 -3.86
CA VAL A 405 3.27 6.85 -3.49
C VAL A 405 2.05 7.15 -2.61
N GLY A 406 1.11 6.24 -2.59
CA GLY A 406 -0.07 6.35 -1.74
C GLY A 406 -1.27 6.99 -2.44
N GLU A 407 -2.19 7.53 -1.64
CA GLU A 407 -3.44 8.10 -2.13
C GLU A 407 -3.27 9.43 -2.88
N CYS A 408 -2.09 10.05 -2.82
CA CYS A 408 -1.83 11.31 -3.53
C CYS A 408 -1.59 11.14 -5.02
N ILE A 409 -1.34 9.91 -5.49
CA ILE A 409 -0.95 9.67 -6.88
C ILE A 409 -2.12 9.45 -7.83
N GLU A 410 -1.82 9.62 -9.10
CA GLU A 410 -2.60 9.10 -10.22
C GLU A 410 -1.67 8.29 -11.13
N HIS A 411 -2.01 7.02 -11.33
CA HIS A 411 -1.28 6.10 -12.21
C HIS A 411 -2.21 5.60 -13.30
N ARG A 412 -1.84 5.79 -14.57
CA ARG A 412 -2.62 5.38 -15.75
C ARG A 412 -4.10 5.78 -15.68
N GLY A 413 -4.40 6.99 -15.19
CA GLY A 413 -5.76 7.53 -15.06
C GLY A 413 -6.53 7.00 -13.84
N GLN A 414 -5.92 6.23 -12.95
CA GLN A 414 -6.55 5.72 -11.72
C GLN A 414 -6.01 6.42 -10.48
N THR A 415 -6.87 6.66 -9.51
CA THR A 415 -6.55 7.11 -8.15
C THR A 415 -6.92 6.02 -7.15
N PHE A 416 -6.28 6.00 -6.00
CA PHE A 416 -6.35 4.91 -5.04
C PHE A 416 -6.88 5.42 -3.69
N GLY A 417 -7.71 4.63 -3.04
CA GLY A 417 -8.30 4.95 -1.73
C GLY A 417 -8.40 3.73 -0.81
N LEU A 418 -7.86 2.59 -1.25
CA LEU A 418 -7.71 1.36 -0.45
C LEU A 418 -6.23 1.11 -0.21
N VAL A 419 -5.91 0.43 0.90
CA VAL A 419 -4.52 0.27 1.34
C VAL A 419 -3.75 -0.77 0.52
N GLU A 420 -4.39 -1.84 0.09
CA GLU A 420 -3.71 -2.95 -0.60
C GLU A 420 -2.89 -2.51 -1.83
N PRO A 421 -3.42 -1.68 -2.77
CA PRO A 421 -2.61 -1.18 -3.87
C PRO A 421 -1.41 -0.34 -3.44
N LEU A 422 -1.50 0.31 -2.25
CA LEU A 422 -0.43 1.18 -1.75
C LEU A 422 0.82 0.39 -1.37
N TRP A 423 0.68 -0.86 -0.93
CA TRP A 423 1.80 -1.75 -0.64
C TRP A 423 2.60 -2.07 -1.90
N GLY A 424 1.92 -2.37 -3.00
CA GLY A 424 2.56 -2.58 -4.29
C GLY A 424 3.29 -1.33 -4.80
N GLN A 425 2.68 -0.14 -4.66
CA GLN A 425 3.31 1.14 -5.00
C GLN A 425 4.57 1.37 -4.16
N ALA A 426 4.49 1.17 -2.85
CA ALA A 426 5.58 1.34 -1.90
C ALA A 426 6.77 0.44 -2.25
N PHE A 427 6.50 -0.84 -2.47
CA PHE A 427 7.52 -1.82 -2.83
C PHE A 427 8.21 -1.51 -4.16
N ILE A 428 7.44 -1.14 -5.20
CA ILE A 428 7.99 -0.76 -6.51
C ILE A 428 8.87 0.50 -6.41
N CYS A 429 8.41 1.52 -5.67
CA CYS A 429 9.17 2.73 -5.43
C CYS A 429 10.49 2.43 -4.71
N ALA A 430 10.44 1.64 -3.64
CA ALA A 430 11.61 1.23 -2.89
C ALA A 430 12.61 0.44 -3.74
N THR A 431 12.12 -0.52 -4.55
CA THR A 431 12.95 -1.30 -5.46
C THR A 431 13.69 -0.42 -6.46
N HIS A 432 13.00 0.59 -7.02
CA HIS A 432 13.61 1.51 -7.98
C HIS A 432 14.63 2.44 -7.30
N LEU A 433 14.35 2.95 -6.10
CA LEU A 433 15.26 3.77 -5.30
C LEU A 433 16.49 2.99 -4.82
N ALA A 434 16.31 1.71 -4.50
CA ALA A 434 17.41 0.81 -4.14
C ALA A 434 18.29 0.42 -5.34
N GLU A 435 17.88 0.76 -6.58
CA GLU A 435 18.48 0.29 -7.83
C GLU A 435 18.51 -1.25 -7.95
N HIS A 436 17.50 -1.92 -7.35
CA HIS A 436 17.33 -3.37 -7.35
C HIS A 436 16.45 -3.87 -8.49
N GLY A 437 16.52 -3.25 -9.65
CA GLY A 437 15.77 -3.64 -10.84
C GLY A 437 14.65 -2.68 -11.22
N ARG A 438 13.85 -3.09 -12.21
CA ARG A 438 12.78 -2.27 -12.79
C ARG A 438 11.45 -3.01 -12.74
N LEU A 439 11.05 -3.44 -11.57
CA LEU A 439 9.69 -3.90 -11.36
C LEU A 439 8.71 -2.78 -11.70
N THR A 440 7.58 -3.14 -12.27
CA THR A 440 6.56 -2.18 -12.68
C THR A 440 5.27 -2.42 -11.92
N PHE A 441 4.67 -1.34 -11.45
CA PHE A 441 3.39 -1.38 -10.80
C PHE A 441 2.26 -1.66 -11.79
N LYS A 442 1.45 -2.65 -11.45
CA LYS A 442 0.16 -2.91 -12.08
C LYS A 442 -0.88 -2.82 -10.99
N ALA A 443 -1.88 -1.96 -11.18
CA ALA A 443 -2.96 -1.83 -10.21
C ALA A 443 -3.70 -3.17 -10.09
N PRO A 444 -3.75 -3.78 -8.88
CA PRO A 444 -4.49 -5.01 -8.70
C PRO A 444 -5.99 -4.77 -8.76
N THR A 445 -6.76 -5.79 -9.13
CA THR A 445 -8.20 -5.81 -8.87
C THR A 445 -8.39 -6.13 -7.39
N VAL A 446 -8.71 -5.13 -6.60
CA VAL A 446 -8.80 -5.27 -5.14
C VAL A 446 -10.18 -5.73 -4.74
N PRO A 447 -10.32 -6.89 -4.10
CA PRO A 447 -11.56 -7.25 -3.43
C PRO A 447 -11.75 -6.34 -2.21
N THR A 448 -12.99 -6.06 -1.88
CA THR A 448 -13.35 -5.31 -0.68
C THR A 448 -13.85 -6.27 0.38
N GLN A 449 -13.01 -6.59 1.36
CA GLN A 449 -13.42 -7.35 2.55
C GLN A 449 -13.39 -6.40 3.74
N LEU A 450 -14.54 -6.22 4.38
CA LEU A 450 -14.74 -5.21 5.41
C LEU A 450 -15.53 -5.79 6.59
N LYS A 451 -15.21 -5.31 7.78
CA LYS A 451 -16.04 -5.48 8.97
C LYS A 451 -16.69 -4.15 9.28
N VAL A 452 -17.93 -3.97 8.81
CA VAL A 452 -18.66 -2.71 8.96
C VAL A 452 -19.52 -2.77 10.21
N SER A 453 -19.19 -1.97 11.21
CA SER A 453 -20.00 -1.90 12.46
C SER A 453 -20.31 -3.27 13.07
N GLY A 454 -19.36 -4.22 12.98
CA GLY A 454 -19.51 -5.58 13.46
C GLY A 454 -20.26 -6.55 12.53
N CYS A 455 -20.51 -6.17 11.27
CA CYS A 455 -21.05 -7.04 10.23
C CYS A 455 -19.95 -7.36 9.22
N ASP A 456 -19.76 -8.64 8.92
CA ASP A 456 -18.79 -9.07 7.92
C ASP A 456 -19.39 -8.91 6.52
N VAL A 457 -18.68 -8.21 5.65
CA VAL A 457 -19.10 -7.89 4.28
C VAL A 457 -17.94 -8.14 3.33
N PHE A 458 -18.23 -8.70 2.17
CA PHE A 458 -17.25 -8.88 1.11
C PHE A 458 -17.87 -8.50 -0.24
N SER A 459 -17.09 -7.85 -1.08
CA SER A 459 -17.42 -7.69 -2.50
C SER A 459 -16.17 -7.71 -3.37
N ALA A 460 -16.28 -8.25 -4.56
CA ALA A 460 -15.21 -8.27 -5.55
C ALA A 460 -15.77 -8.19 -6.96
N GLY A 461 -14.99 -7.64 -7.89
CA GLY A 461 -15.31 -7.57 -9.30
C GLY A 461 -16.51 -6.67 -9.63
N ASN A 462 -17.20 -6.99 -10.74
CA ASN A 462 -18.39 -6.26 -11.19
C ASN A 462 -19.65 -6.92 -10.62
N PHE A 463 -20.23 -6.37 -9.58
CA PHE A 463 -21.44 -6.87 -8.94
C PHE A 463 -22.74 -6.23 -9.47
N GLU A 464 -22.66 -5.26 -10.37
CA GLU A 464 -23.79 -4.64 -11.08
C GLU A 464 -23.53 -4.60 -12.60
N PRO A 465 -23.42 -5.75 -13.27
CA PRO A 465 -23.21 -5.78 -14.71
C PRO A 465 -24.45 -5.27 -15.46
N THR A 466 -24.21 -4.57 -16.57
CA THR A 466 -25.27 -4.00 -17.43
C THR A 466 -25.66 -4.89 -18.60
N ASN A 467 -24.87 -5.92 -18.90
CA ASN A 467 -25.06 -6.84 -20.03
C ASN A 467 -25.45 -8.23 -19.52
N ASP A 468 -25.78 -9.12 -20.44
CA ASP A 468 -26.17 -10.51 -20.16
C ASP A 468 -25.26 -11.17 -19.13
N PHE A 469 -25.83 -11.49 -17.98
CA PHE A 469 -25.18 -12.19 -16.89
C PHE A 469 -26.17 -13.16 -16.24
N GLU A 470 -25.62 -14.08 -15.49
CA GLU A 470 -26.38 -14.96 -14.61
C GLU A 470 -25.90 -14.77 -13.19
N ASP A 471 -26.75 -14.96 -12.21
CA ASP A 471 -26.34 -14.95 -10.81
C ASP A 471 -26.82 -16.20 -10.08
N ILE A 472 -26.05 -16.59 -9.06
CA ILE A 472 -26.41 -17.62 -8.12
C ILE A 472 -26.54 -16.95 -6.77
N VAL A 473 -27.73 -17.05 -6.15
CA VAL A 473 -28.05 -16.33 -4.92
C VAL A 473 -28.43 -17.30 -3.80
N LEU A 474 -27.83 -17.12 -2.64
CA LEU A 474 -28.26 -17.67 -1.37
C LEU A 474 -28.71 -16.50 -0.47
N ASN A 475 -29.93 -16.58 0.05
CA ASN A 475 -30.47 -15.59 0.98
C ASN A 475 -31.13 -16.30 2.19
N ASP A 476 -30.47 -16.26 3.35
CA ASP A 476 -31.01 -16.74 4.63
C ASP A 476 -31.16 -15.56 5.59
N GLU A 477 -32.33 -14.94 5.57
CA GLU A 477 -32.62 -13.78 6.42
C GLU A 477 -32.61 -14.10 7.92
N LYS A 478 -32.90 -15.34 8.32
CA LYS A 478 -32.88 -15.74 9.73
C LYS A 478 -31.46 -15.81 10.28
N ARG A 479 -30.53 -16.31 9.47
CA ARG A 479 -29.12 -16.39 9.86
C ARG A 479 -28.33 -15.15 9.48
N GLN A 480 -28.97 -14.18 8.82
CA GLN A 480 -28.31 -12.98 8.30
C GLN A 480 -27.16 -13.33 7.34
N ILE A 481 -27.40 -14.28 6.42
CA ILE A 481 -26.43 -14.70 5.40
C ILE A 481 -26.98 -14.37 4.03
N TYR A 482 -26.16 -13.67 3.24
CA TYR A 482 -26.42 -13.43 1.83
C TYR A 482 -25.16 -13.67 1.02
N LYS A 483 -25.28 -14.45 -0.06
CA LYS A 483 -24.22 -14.67 -1.04
C LYS A 483 -24.81 -14.50 -2.43
N ARG A 484 -24.19 -13.66 -3.26
CA ARG A 484 -24.52 -13.49 -4.67
C ARG A 484 -23.25 -13.60 -5.49
N ILE A 485 -23.22 -14.56 -6.40
CA ILE A 485 -22.10 -14.79 -7.33
C ILE A 485 -22.59 -14.50 -8.74
N ILE A 486 -21.94 -13.56 -9.41
CA ILE A 486 -22.31 -13.08 -10.74
C ILE A 486 -21.41 -13.76 -11.78
N ILE A 487 -22.05 -14.30 -12.81
CA ILE A 487 -21.40 -15.15 -13.80
C ILE A 487 -21.66 -14.57 -15.19
N GLN A 488 -20.62 -14.52 -16.01
CA GLN A 488 -20.70 -14.16 -17.42
C GLN A 488 -19.72 -15.04 -18.21
N GLN A 489 -20.18 -15.63 -19.32
CA GLN A 489 -19.34 -16.47 -20.18
C GLN A 489 -18.57 -17.56 -19.42
N ASP A 490 -19.28 -18.31 -18.57
CA ASP A 490 -18.72 -19.39 -17.73
C ASP A 490 -17.60 -18.96 -16.76
N LYS A 491 -17.55 -17.69 -16.35
CA LYS A 491 -16.57 -17.12 -15.41
C LYS A 491 -17.27 -16.32 -14.34
N VAL A 492 -16.72 -16.34 -13.13
CA VAL A 492 -17.14 -15.42 -12.08
C VAL A 492 -16.61 -14.03 -12.41
N ILE A 493 -17.50 -13.04 -12.51
CA ILE A 493 -17.14 -11.64 -12.77
C ILE A 493 -17.39 -10.74 -11.56
N GLY A 494 -18.18 -11.19 -10.59
CA GLY A 494 -18.48 -10.45 -9.38
C GLY A 494 -18.99 -11.34 -8.27
N ALA A 495 -18.79 -10.91 -7.04
CA ALA A 495 -19.30 -11.57 -5.83
C ALA A 495 -19.66 -10.53 -4.77
N VAL A 496 -20.80 -10.74 -4.07
CA VAL A 496 -21.23 -9.97 -2.89
C VAL A 496 -21.62 -10.95 -1.79
N LEU A 497 -21.01 -10.82 -0.61
CA LEU A 497 -21.27 -11.65 0.54
C LEU A 497 -21.58 -10.76 1.75
N PHE A 498 -22.53 -11.21 2.57
CA PHE A 498 -22.88 -10.59 3.85
C PHE A 498 -23.06 -11.68 4.92
N GLY A 499 -22.47 -11.47 6.08
CA GLY A 499 -22.53 -12.39 7.23
C GLY A 499 -21.52 -13.52 7.14
N ASP A 500 -21.63 -14.39 6.14
CA ASP A 500 -20.64 -15.44 5.86
C ASP A 500 -19.76 -15.04 4.67
N THR A 501 -18.53 -14.64 4.98
CA THR A 501 -17.54 -14.13 4.01
C THR A 501 -16.29 -15.01 3.86
N GLU A 502 -16.29 -16.23 4.44
CA GLU A 502 -15.11 -17.12 4.48
C GLU A 502 -14.51 -17.38 3.08
N ASP A 503 -15.37 -17.61 2.08
CA ASP A 503 -14.94 -17.91 0.70
C ASP A 503 -14.64 -16.67 -0.15
N GLY A 504 -14.69 -15.47 0.43
CA GLY A 504 -14.49 -14.23 -0.31
C GLY A 504 -13.18 -14.20 -1.10
N ALA A 505 -12.06 -14.57 -0.48
CA ALA A 505 -10.75 -14.64 -1.12
C ALA A 505 -10.75 -15.58 -2.33
N TRP A 506 -11.40 -16.73 -2.23
CA TRP A 506 -11.50 -17.68 -3.33
C TRP A 506 -12.31 -17.12 -4.51
N TYR A 507 -13.42 -16.42 -4.26
CA TYR A 507 -14.14 -15.75 -5.33
C TYR A 507 -13.31 -14.65 -5.98
N ALA A 508 -12.51 -13.91 -5.22
CA ALA A 508 -11.60 -12.93 -5.77
C ALA A 508 -10.53 -13.59 -6.68
N GLU A 509 -9.97 -14.74 -6.28
CA GLU A 509 -9.06 -15.54 -7.12
C GLU A 509 -9.73 -15.93 -8.44
N LEU A 510 -10.96 -16.50 -8.40
CA LEU A 510 -11.70 -16.89 -9.60
C LEU A 510 -11.97 -15.70 -10.54
N ILE A 511 -12.23 -14.51 -9.99
CA ILE A 511 -12.44 -13.28 -10.76
C ILE A 511 -11.12 -12.82 -11.39
N ALA A 512 -10.03 -12.80 -10.64
CA ALA A 512 -8.73 -12.33 -11.11
C ALA A 512 -8.16 -13.26 -12.21
N ASP A 513 -8.23 -14.57 -11.99
CA ASP A 513 -7.68 -15.58 -12.88
C ASP A 513 -8.58 -15.87 -14.09
N GLN A 514 -9.81 -15.34 -14.10
CA GLN A 514 -10.79 -15.60 -15.14
C GLN A 514 -11.02 -17.12 -15.38
N THR A 515 -10.99 -17.88 -14.28
CA THR A 515 -11.08 -19.35 -14.31
C THR A 515 -12.45 -19.82 -14.81
N PRO A 516 -12.56 -20.73 -15.82
CA PRO A 516 -13.82 -21.34 -16.21
C PRO A 516 -14.41 -22.17 -15.07
N ILE A 517 -15.71 -22.04 -14.84
CA ILE A 517 -16.39 -22.65 -13.68
C ILE A 517 -17.32 -23.80 -14.01
N SER A 518 -17.42 -24.24 -15.28
CA SER A 518 -18.34 -25.31 -15.73
C SER A 518 -18.36 -26.53 -14.80
N ASN A 519 -17.18 -26.95 -14.31
CA ASN A 519 -17.03 -28.15 -13.47
C ASN A 519 -17.41 -27.93 -11.99
N ILE A 520 -17.47 -26.68 -11.54
CA ILE A 520 -17.72 -26.32 -10.12
C ILE A 520 -18.97 -25.46 -9.95
N ARG A 521 -19.64 -25.06 -11.04
CA ARG A 521 -20.77 -24.13 -11.03
C ARG A 521 -21.87 -24.49 -10.03
N SER A 522 -22.29 -25.75 -10.00
CA SER A 522 -23.35 -26.24 -9.09
C SER A 522 -22.93 -26.25 -7.62
N LYS A 523 -21.65 -26.07 -7.33
CA LYS A 523 -21.06 -26.14 -6.00
C LYS A 523 -20.54 -24.78 -5.50
N LEU A 524 -20.58 -23.72 -6.30
CA LEU A 524 -20.01 -22.43 -6.00
C LEU A 524 -20.46 -21.86 -4.64
N LEU A 525 -21.75 -21.93 -4.34
CA LEU A 525 -22.31 -21.41 -3.06
C LEU A 525 -21.87 -22.15 -1.81
N PHE A 526 -21.35 -23.39 -1.96
CA PHE A 526 -20.93 -24.22 -0.84
C PHE A 526 -19.46 -24.02 -0.46
N GLY A 527 -18.78 -23.10 -1.14
CA GLY A 527 -17.40 -22.71 -0.86
C GLY A 527 -16.34 -23.57 -1.53
N ARG A 528 -15.09 -23.10 -1.37
CA ARG A 528 -13.89 -23.68 -2.00
C ARG A 528 -13.73 -25.18 -1.72
N ASP A 529 -13.80 -25.53 -0.45
CA ASP A 529 -13.53 -26.89 0.01
C ASP A 529 -14.52 -27.90 -0.55
N PHE A 530 -15.79 -27.49 -0.69
CA PHE A 530 -16.82 -28.36 -1.27
C PHE A 530 -16.72 -28.41 -2.79
N ALA A 531 -16.46 -27.27 -3.41
CA ALA A 531 -16.38 -27.15 -4.87
C ALA A 531 -15.22 -27.97 -5.46
N LEU A 532 -14.07 -27.98 -4.78
CA LEU A 532 -12.84 -28.61 -5.24
C LEU A 532 -12.68 -30.08 -4.77
N LYS A 533 -13.53 -30.57 -3.86
CA LYS A 533 -13.53 -32.00 -3.51
C LYS A 533 -13.82 -32.83 -4.77
N LYS A 534 -12.84 -33.65 -5.19
CA LYS A 534 -13.06 -34.70 -6.20
C LYS A 534 -14.19 -35.57 -5.68
N ALA A 535 -15.18 -35.82 -6.55
CA ALA A 535 -16.16 -36.87 -6.29
C ALA A 535 -15.36 -38.17 -6.13
N GLY A 536 -15.33 -38.70 -4.89
CA GLY A 536 -14.69 -39.97 -4.55
C GLY A 536 -15.45 -41.12 -5.15
#